data_df50b127404749fa2615ed01b182e27f
#
_entry.id   df50b127404749fa2615ed01b182e27f
#
_cell.length_a   1.000
_cell.length_b   1.000
_cell.length_c   1.000
_cell.angle_alpha   90.00
_cell.angle_beta   90.00
_cell.angle_gamma   90.00
#
_symmetry.space_group_name_H-M   'P 1'
#
loop_
_entity.id
_entity.type
_entity.pdbx_description
1 polymer ?
#
loop_
_entity_poly.entity_id
_entity_poly.type
_entity_poly.pdbx_seq_one_letter_code
_entity_poly.pdbx_strand_id
1 'polypeptide(L)'
;MIKLDRPVIVEGKYDVIKLSGFLDALIIKTDGFGIFKDKEKQQLLLRLAGEKGIIVLTDSDSAGFVIRNFISSIIPPDKITHVYIPDIFGKEKRKTALSAEGKLGVEGVEEKVLLEAFEKAGVTASLSNRKRRRITNLDLFECGLSGRENSVQKRRLLLKRLALPERLSTSSLVKILNTFVTYEEFEKTVKELF
;
A
#
# COMPACT_ATOMS: atom_id res chain seq x y z
N MET A 1 -10.50 2.77 -13.65
CA MET A 1 -9.52 2.60 -12.57
C MET A 1 -8.33 3.50 -12.83
N ILE A 2 -7.96 4.32 -11.86
CA ILE A 2 -6.81 5.23 -11.94
C ILE A 2 -5.57 4.47 -11.51
N LYS A 3 -4.53 4.48 -12.34
CA LYS A 3 -3.30 3.78 -12.06
C LYS A 3 -2.31 4.70 -11.36
N LEU A 4 -1.81 4.27 -10.20
CA LEU A 4 -0.76 4.96 -9.46
C LEU A 4 0.47 4.05 -9.33
N ASP A 5 1.64 4.58 -9.69
CA ASP A 5 2.91 3.84 -9.55
C ASP A 5 3.49 3.92 -8.13
N ARG A 6 3.05 4.90 -7.35
CA ARG A 6 3.46 5.08 -5.95
C ARG A 6 2.51 4.36 -5.01
N PRO A 7 3.02 3.68 -3.97
CA PRO A 7 2.18 3.08 -2.94
C PRO A 7 1.34 4.11 -2.20
N VAL A 8 0.10 3.72 -1.88
CA VAL A 8 -0.82 4.52 -1.04
C VAL A 8 -0.89 3.90 0.34
N ILE A 9 -0.56 4.67 1.35
CA ILE A 9 -0.58 4.27 2.75
C ILE A 9 -1.85 4.77 3.39
N VAL A 10 -2.62 3.88 4.01
CA VAL A 10 -3.91 4.17 4.66
C VAL A 10 -3.96 3.59 6.07
N GLU A 11 -4.99 3.91 6.85
CA GLU A 11 -5.09 3.46 8.23
C GLU A 11 -5.57 2.02 8.35
N GLY A 12 -6.63 1.67 7.67
CA GLY A 12 -7.37 0.46 7.92
C GLY A 12 -7.76 -0.38 6.71
N LYS A 13 -8.37 -1.51 7.01
CA LYS A 13 -8.84 -2.49 6.01
C LYS A 13 -9.91 -1.89 5.08
N TYR A 14 -10.79 -1.08 5.62
CA TYR A 14 -11.93 -0.54 4.86
C TYR A 14 -11.49 0.55 3.89
N ASP A 15 -10.44 1.31 4.23
CA ASP A 15 -9.82 2.26 3.31
C ASP A 15 -9.20 1.53 2.11
N VAL A 16 -8.53 0.37 2.37
CA VAL A 16 -8.01 -0.48 1.29
C VAL A 16 -9.14 -0.93 0.36
N ILE A 17 -10.28 -1.40 0.92
CA ILE A 17 -11.42 -1.85 0.14
C ILE A 17 -11.99 -0.69 -0.69
N LYS A 18 -12.19 0.48 -0.06
CA LYS A 18 -12.71 1.68 -0.71
C LYS A 18 -11.85 2.11 -1.89
N LEU A 19 -10.55 2.29 -1.67
CA LEU A 19 -9.63 2.76 -2.70
C LEU A 19 -9.41 1.73 -3.82
N SER A 20 -9.37 0.44 -3.49
CA SER A 20 -9.23 -0.63 -4.49
C SER A 20 -10.41 -0.69 -5.49
N GLY A 21 -11.54 -0.05 -5.18
CA GLY A 21 -12.67 0.06 -6.08
C GLY A 21 -12.38 0.93 -7.31
N PHE A 22 -11.50 1.91 -7.19
CA PHE A 22 -11.22 2.87 -8.26
C PHE A 22 -9.73 3.13 -8.52
N LEU A 23 -8.82 2.68 -7.64
CA LEU A 23 -7.36 2.78 -7.84
C LEU A 23 -6.74 1.42 -8.18
N ASP A 24 -5.91 1.40 -9.21
CA ASP A 24 -4.93 0.32 -9.47
C ASP A 24 -3.58 0.75 -8.89
N ALA A 25 -3.35 0.43 -7.63
CA ALA A 25 -2.16 0.80 -6.87
C ALA A 25 -1.81 -0.26 -5.82
N LEU A 26 -0.58 -0.22 -5.32
CA LEU A 26 -0.22 -0.89 -4.08
C LEU A 26 -0.78 -0.07 -2.92
N ILE A 27 -1.77 -0.60 -2.21
CA ILE A 27 -2.36 0.06 -1.04
C ILE A 27 -1.93 -0.72 0.20
N ILE A 28 -1.30 -0.04 1.16
CA ILE A 28 -0.78 -0.62 2.40
C ILE A 28 -1.48 0.03 3.59
N LYS A 29 -2.06 -0.79 4.47
CA LYS A 29 -2.65 -0.32 5.71
C LYS A 29 -1.63 -0.31 6.84
N THR A 30 -1.73 0.70 7.70
CA THR A 30 -0.90 0.80 8.92
C THR A 30 -1.41 -0.09 10.04
N ASP A 31 -2.67 -0.50 10.01
CA ASP A 31 -3.40 -1.11 11.12
C ASP A 31 -3.50 -0.16 12.33
N GLY A 32 -3.83 1.09 12.04
CA GLY A 32 -3.90 2.15 13.04
C GLY A 32 -2.53 2.36 13.70
N PHE A 33 -2.52 2.46 15.03
CA PHE A 33 -1.29 2.61 15.83
C PHE A 33 -0.36 1.38 15.84
N GLY A 34 -0.77 0.27 15.21
CA GLY A 34 0.07 -0.92 15.05
C GLY A 34 1.39 -0.62 14.35
N ILE A 35 1.40 0.36 13.45
CA ILE A 35 2.61 0.80 12.72
C ILE A 35 3.75 1.23 13.65
N PHE A 36 3.47 1.72 14.87
CA PHE A 36 4.50 2.18 15.80
C PHE A 36 5.39 1.06 16.32
N LYS A 37 4.88 -0.17 16.35
CA LYS A 37 5.59 -1.36 16.84
C LYS A 37 6.01 -2.32 15.74
N ASP A 38 5.44 -2.21 14.55
CA ASP A 38 5.68 -3.10 13.41
C ASP A 38 6.93 -2.67 12.64
N LYS A 39 8.10 -3.12 13.09
CA LYS A 39 9.40 -2.79 12.47
C LYS A 39 9.54 -3.28 11.04
N GLU A 40 8.97 -4.45 10.72
CA GLU A 40 8.99 -4.98 9.35
C GLU A 40 8.21 -4.07 8.40
N LYS A 41 7.04 -3.63 8.83
CA LYS A 41 6.23 -2.69 8.04
C LYS A 41 6.90 -1.33 7.89
N GLN A 42 7.53 -0.81 8.95
CA GLN A 42 8.31 0.44 8.89
C GLN A 42 9.42 0.33 7.84
N GLN A 43 10.21 -0.76 7.84
CA GLN A 43 11.27 -1.00 6.86
C GLN A 43 10.73 -1.13 5.44
N LEU A 44 9.58 -1.80 5.26
CA LEU A 44 8.91 -1.88 3.97
C LEU A 44 8.53 -0.49 3.46
N LEU A 45 7.93 0.36 4.30
CA LEU A 45 7.56 1.73 3.93
C LEU A 45 8.78 2.57 3.56
N LEU A 46 9.87 2.49 4.32
CA LEU A 46 11.16 3.15 4.03
C LEU A 46 11.70 2.73 2.66
N ARG A 47 11.71 1.44 2.36
CA ARG A 47 12.19 0.92 1.08
C ARG A 47 11.34 1.41 -0.09
N LEU A 48 10.01 1.31 0.03
CA LEU A 48 9.09 1.78 -1.01
C LEU A 48 9.19 3.29 -1.23
N ALA A 49 9.37 4.06 -0.15
CA ALA A 49 9.59 5.50 -0.24
C ALA A 49 10.91 5.83 -0.96
N GLY A 50 11.98 5.08 -0.70
CA GLY A 50 13.27 5.25 -1.37
C GLY A 50 13.18 5.08 -2.88
N GLU A 51 12.38 4.12 -3.37
CA GLU A 51 12.26 3.80 -4.79
C GLU A 51 11.45 4.84 -5.58
N LYS A 52 10.25 5.16 -5.14
CA LYS A 52 9.29 5.99 -5.90
C LYS A 52 8.60 7.07 -5.08
N GLY A 53 8.91 7.15 -3.80
CA GLY A 53 8.10 7.89 -2.85
C GLY A 53 6.80 7.15 -2.51
N ILE A 54 6.12 7.64 -1.49
CA ILE A 54 4.83 7.10 -1.03
C ILE A 54 3.77 8.20 -1.00
N ILE A 55 2.52 7.79 -1.03
CA ILE A 55 1.36 8.66 -0.82
C ILE A 55 0.74 8.28 0.52
N VAL A 56 0.52 9.26 1.40
CA VAL A 56 -0.11 9.03 2.71
C VAL A 56 -1.49 9.65 2.72
N LEU A 57 -2.51 8.81 2.87
CA LEU A 57 -3.92 9.18 2.99
C LEU A 57 -4.47 8.57 4.27
N THR A 58 -4.68 9.38 5.29
CA THR A 58 -5.27 9.00 6.58
C THR A 58 -6.54 9.81 6.83
N ASP A 59 -7.32 9.40 7.80
CA ASP A 59 -8.51 10.14 8.23
C ASP A 59 -8.15 11.56 8.68
N SER A 60 -9.13 12.49 8.65
CA SER A 60 -8.96 13.88 9.07
C SER A 60 -9.23 14.07 10.57
N ASP A 61 -8.99 13.04 11.36
CA ASP A 61 -9.12 13.08 12.82
C ASP A 61 -7.76 13.06 13.53
N SER A 62 -7.78 13.19 14.85
CA SER A 62 -6.56 13.22 15.66
C SER A 62 -5.73 11.96 15.51
N ALA A 63 -6.36 10.79 15.37
CA ALA A 63 -5.66 9.51 15.20
C ALA A 63 -4.92 9.46 13.87
N GLY A 64 -5.57 9.86 12.77
CA GLY A 64 -4.97 9.95 11.46
C GLY A 64 -3.78 10.90 11.41
N PHE A 65 -3.87 12.05 12.08
CA PHE A 65 -2.73 12.98 12.19
C PHE A 65 -1.55 12.39 12.98
N VAL A 66 -1.79 11.64 14.05
CA VAL A 66 -0.73 10.97 14.81
C VAL A 66 -0.01 9.93 13.96
N ILE A 67 -0.75 9.10 13.20
CA ILE A 67 -0.17 8.13 12.28
C ILE A 67 0.64 8.82 11.18
N ARG A 68 0.09 9.89 10.58
CA ARG A 68 0.74 10.70 9.55
C ARG A 68 2.06 11.30 10.04
N ASN A 69 2.06 11.89 11.24
CA ASN A 69 3.24 12.47 11.87
C ASN A 69 4.31 11.40 12.13
N PHE A 70 3.91 10.23 12.59
CA PHE A 70 4.84 9.13 12.78
C PHE A 70 5.50 8.70 11.46
N ILE A 71 4.73 8.51 10.40
CA ILE A 71 5.27 8.18 9.07
C ILE A 71 6.25 9.26 8.61
N SER A 72 5.90 10.53 8.81
CA SER A 72 6.77 11.68 8.46
C SER A 72 8.04 11.77 9.32
N SER A 73 8.06 11.17 10.50
CA SER A 73 9.25 11.14 11.35
C SER A 73 10.29 10.09 10.91
N ILE A 74 9.87 9.08 10.16
CA ILE A 74 10.74 7.98 9.71
C ILE A 74 11.08 8.02 8.22
N ILE A 75 10.36 8.79 7.41
CA ILE A 75 10.56 8.88 5.96
C ILE A 75 10.89 10.31 5.56
N PRO A 76 11.91 10.54 4.71
CA PRO A 76 12.27 11.87 4.24
C PRO A 76 11.09 12.63 3.59
N PRO A 77 10.91 13.93 3.85
CA PRO A 77 9.76 14.70 3.37
C PRO A 77 9.61 14.74 1.85
N ASP A 78 10.72 14.72 1.11
CA ASP A 78 10.75 14.68 -0.37
C ASP A 78 10.24 13.34 -0.94
N LYS A 79 10.12 12.32 -0.12
CA LYS A 79 9.62 10.98 -0.46
C LYS A 79 8.15 10.76 -0.08
N ILE A 80 7.51 11.73 0.54
CA ILE A 80 6.11 11.64 0.98
C ILE A 80 5.26 12.66 0.24
N THR A 81 4.14 12.21 -0.32
CA THR A 81 3.04 13.08 -0.74
C THR A 81 1.86 12.87 0.19
N HIS A 82 1.49 13.92 0.90
CA HIS A 82 0.33 13.90 1.78
C HIS A 82 -0.94 14.23 1.00
N VAL A 83 -1.93 13.35 1.05
CA VAL A 83 -3.28 13.59 0.57
C VAL A 83 -4.18 13.84 1.77
N TYR A 84 -4.93 14.93 1.74
CA TYR A 84 -5.86 15.31 2.79
C TYR A 84 -7.29 15.30 2.25
N ILE A 85 -8.18 14.60 2.95
CA ILE A 85 -9.61 14.68 2.72
C ILE A 85 -10.19 15.86 3.52
N PRO A 86 -11.23 16.54 3.02
CA PRO A 86 -11.91 17.58 3.77
C PRO A 86 -12.64 17.00 4.99
N ASP A 87 -12.86 17.84 6.00
CA ASP A 87 -13.70 17.51 7.13
C ASP A 87 -15.16 17.37 6.69
N ILE A 88 -15.65 16.14 6.62
CA ILE A 88 -17.04 15.83 6.32
C ILE A 88 -17.63 15.19 7.56
N PHE A 89 -18.65 15.83 8.13
CA PHE A 89 -19.34 15.32 9.30
C PHE A 89 -20.40 14.29 8.91
N GLY A 90 -20.43 13.18 9.64
CA GLY A 90 -21.35 12.09 9.37
C GLY A 90 -20.97 10.80 10.07
N LYS A 91 -21.74 9.77 9.77
CA LYS A 91 -21.51 8.42 10.29
C LYS A 91 -21.30 7.47 9.12
N GLU A 92 -20.21 6.70 9.16
CA GLU A 92 -19.99 5.63 8.20
C GLU A 92 -21.14 4.60 8.29
N LYS A 93 -21.62 4.16 7.13
CA LYS A 93 -22.76 3.23 7.03
C LYS A 93 -22.57 1.95 7.86
N ARG A 94 -21.35 1.52 8.03
CA ARG A 94 -20.99 0.30 8.77
C ARG A 94 -20.97 0.49 10.29
N LYS A 95 -20.64 1.67 10.77
CA LYS A 95 -20.49 1.94 12.22
C LYS A 95 -21.85 2.15 12.87
N THR A 96 -22.00 1.65 14.09
CA THR A 96 -23.22 1.86 14.91
C THR A 96 -23.26 3.25 15.55
N ALA A 97 -22.07 3.84 15.84
CA ALA A 97 -21.91 5.16 16.43
C ALA A 97 -21.06 6.07 15.53
N LEU A 98 -21.11 7.37 15.79
CA LEU A 98 -20.20 8.35 15.20
C LEU A 98 -18.74 8.07 15.63
N SER A 99 -17.79 8.51 14.82
CA SER A 99 -16.39 8.62 15.26
C SER A 99 -16.27 9.61 16.44
N ALA A 100 -15.15 9.58 17.17
CA ALA A 100 -14.95 10.47 18.34
C ALA A 100 -15.12 11.96 17.97
N GLU A 101 -14.74 12.35 16.76
CA GLU A 101 -14.88 13.72 16.25
C GLU A 101 -16.10 13.92 15.34
N GLY A 102 -16.94 12.90 15.15
CA GLY A 102 -18.11 12.96 14.28
C GLY A 102 -17.80 13.11 12.77
N LYS A 103 -16.53 12.91 12.38
CA LYS A 103 -16.08 13.02 11.00
C LYS A 103 -16.13 11.68 10.29
N LEU A 104 -16.37 11.71 8.98
CA LEU A 104 -16.19 10.55 8.10
C LEU A 104 -14.70 10.31 7.85
N GLY A 105 -14.28 9.05 8.03
CA GLY A 105 -12.99 8.58 7.56
C GLY A 105 -12.97 8.33 6.04
N VAL A 106 -11.81 7.95 5.51
CA VAL A 106 -11.60 7.64 4.09
C VAL A 106 -12.65 6.66 3.54
N GLU A 107 -13.04 5.65 4.33
CA GLU A 107 -14.06 4.66 3.94
C GLU A 107 -15.44 5.29 3.66
N GLY A 108 -15.78 6.36 4.39
CA GLY A 108 -17.10 7.01 4.35
C GLY A 108 -17.20 8.13 3.31
N VAL A 109 -16.09 8.63 2.80
CA VAL A 109 -16.03 9.75 1.86
C VAL A 109 -16.37 9.28 0.44
N GLU A 110 -17.09 10.11 -0.33
CA GLU A 110 -17.41 9.80 -1.73
C GLU A 110 -16.16 9.73 -2.61
N GLU A 111 -16.19 8.84 -3.62
CA GLU A 111 -15.09 8.65 -4.56
C GLU A 111 -14.63 9.95 -5.22
N LYS A 112 -15.58 10.78 -5.66
CA LYS A 112 -15.29 12.07 -6.29
C LYS A 112 -14.42 12.97 -5.40
N VAL A 113 -14.74 13.04 -4.12
CA VAL A 113 -13.99 13.85 -3.14
C VAL A 113 -12.58 13.30 -2.93
N LEU A 114 -12.43 11.97 -2.89
CA LEU A 114 -11.12 11.33 -2.82
C LEU A 114 -10.27 11.64 -4.05
N LEU A 115 -10.86 11.58 -5.25
CA LEU A 115 -10.17 11.92 -6.50
C LEU A 115 -9.71 13.37 -6.52
N GLU A 116 -10.56 14.32 -6.11
CA GLU A 116 -10.20 15.74 -5.98
C GLU A 116 -9.06 15.94 -4.98
N ALA A 117 -9.03 15.15 -3.88
CA ALA A 117 -7.95 15.21 -2.90
C ALA A 117 -6.61 14.72 -3.49
N PHE A 118 -6.62 13.66 -4.28
CA PHE A 118 -5.43 13.18 -5.01
C PHE A 118 -4.93 14.23 -6.01
N GLU A 119 -5.82 14.84 -6.78
CA GLU A 119 -5.48 15.90 -7.74
C GLU A 119 -4.86 17.13 -7.04
N LYS A 120 -5.46 17.62 -5.95
CA LYS A 120 -4.95 18.72 -5.15
C LYS A 120 -3.56 18.45 -4.57
N ALA A 121 -3.26 17.19 -4.26
CA ALA A 121 -1.93 16.77 -3.80
C ALA A 121 -0.91 16.59 -4.94
N GLY A 122 -1.27 16.90 -6.18
CA GLY A 122 -0.40 16.70 -7.33
C GLY A 122 -0.15 15.22 -7.67
N VAL A 123 -1.01 14.32 -7.18
CA VAL A 123 -0.96 12.91 -7.52
C VAL A 123 -1.67 12.73 -8.86
N THR A 124 -0.90 12.87 -9.94
CA THR A 124 -1.39 12.57 -11.29
C THR A 124 -1.27 11.08 -11.55
N ALA A 125 -2.24 10.53 -12.27
CA ALA A 125 -2.14 9.19 -12.82
C ALA A 125 -0.92 9.17 -13.75
N SER A 126 0.15 8.51 -13.33
CA SER A 126 1.28 8.30 -14.22
C SER A 126 0.86 7.27 -15.26
N LEU A 127 0.69 7.72 -16.49
CA LEU A 127 0.68 6.82 -17.64
C LEU A 127 2.10 6.25 -17.75
N SER A 128 2.41 5.25 -16.91
CA SER A 128 3.70 4.59 -16.98
C SER A 128 3.75 3.76 -18.29
N ASN A 129 4.23 4.40 -19.33
CA ASN A 129 4.42 3.82 -20.65
C ASN A 129 5.74 3.00 -20.71
N ARG A 130 6.07 2.28 -19.64
CA ARG A 130 7.17 1.33 -19.66
C ARG A 130 6.60 -0.07 -19.92
N LYS A 131 6.79 -0.56 -21.13
CA LYS A 131 6.56 -1.96 -21.57
C LYS A 131 7.52 -2.94 -20.85
N ARG A 132 7.57 -2.91 -19.52
CA ARG A 132 8.28 -3.93 -18.75
C ARG A 132 7.33 -5.10 -18.51
N ARG A 133 7.79 -6.33 -18.77
CA ARG A 133 7.06 -7.53 -18.38
C ARG A 133 6.81 -7.45 -16.87
N ARG A 134 5.54 -7.55 -16.49
CA ARG A 134 5.14 -7.54 -15.07
C ARG A 134 5.13 -8.96 -14.53
N ILE A 135 5.55 -9.10 -13.28
CA ILE A 135 5.36 -10.32 -12.51
C ILE A 135 3.87 -10.46 -12.22
N THR A 136 3.32 -11.65 -12.47
CA THR A 136 1.90 -11.97 -12.30
C THR A 136 1.68 -13.07 -11.27
N ASN A 137 0.42 -13.33 -10.91
CA ASN A 137 0.08 -14.49 -10.07
C ASN A 137 0.40 -15.82 -10.77
N LEU A 138 0.35 -15.86 -12.11
CA LEU A 138 0.73 -17.03 -12.88
C LEU A 138 2.22 -17.33 -12.74
N ASP A 139 3.07 -16.31 -12.82
CA ASP A 139 4.51 -16.49 -12.61
C ASP A 139 4.82 -17.03 -11.21
N LEU A 140 4.11 -16.55 -10.17
CA LEU A 140 4.25 -17.13 -8.82
C LEU A 140 3.81 -18.61 -8.75
N PHE A 141 2.75 -18.97 -9.47
CA PHE A 141 2.29 -20.34 -9.53
C PHE A 141 3.28 -21.25 -10.27
N GLU A 142 3.79 -20.82 -11.42
CA GLU A 142 4.79 -21.56 -12.22
C GLU A 142 6.08 -21.81 -11.43
N CYS A 143 6.54 -20.82 -10.67
CA CYS A 143 7.70 -20.93 -9.78
C CYS A 143 7.42 -21.70 -8.48
N GLY A 144 6.19 -22.24 -8.27
CA GLY A 144 5.82 -22.98 -7.06
C GLY A 144 5.68 -22.10 -5.81
N LEU A 145 5.54 -20.78 -5.98
CA LEU A 145 5.36 -19.82 -4.90
C LEU A 145 3.88 -19.64 -4.50
N SER A 146 2.95 -20.21 -5.25
CA SER A 146 1.52 -20.24 -4.92
C SER A 146 0.83 -21.50 -5.45
N GLY A 147 -0.25 -21.92 -4.77
CA GLY A 147 -1.13 -23.00 -5.24
C GLY A 147 -0.49 -24.40 -5.35
N ARG A 148 0.71 -24.60 -4.84
CA ARG A 148 1.43 -25.89 -4.84
C ARG A 148 1.88 -26.27 -3.43
N GLU A 149 2.21 -27.53 -3.26
CA GLU A 149 2.83 -28.05 -2.05
C GLU A 149 4.11 -27.26 -1.73
N ASN A 150 4.35 -26.99 -0.46
CA ASN A 150 5.48 -26.18 0.04
C ASN A 150 5.54 -24.73 -0.44
N SER A 151 4.48 -24.21 -1.11
CA SER A 151 4.48 -22.83 -1.63
C SER A 151 4.60 -21.78 -0.51
N VAL A 152 4.10 -22.08 0.69
CA VAL A 152 4.22 -21.18 1.85
C VAL A 152 5.68 -21.07 2.30
N GLN A 153 6.39 -22.18 2.39
CA GLN A 153 7.80 -22.24 2.78
C GLN A 153 8.67 -21.51 1.74
N LYS A 154 8.44 -21.79 0.46
CA LYS A 154 9.15 -21.13 -0.64
C LYS A 154 8.93 -19.62 -0.61
N ARG A 155 7.68 -19.16 -0.40
CA ARG A 155 7.42 -17.71 -0.24
C ARG A 155 8.18 -17.10 0.93
N ARG A 156 8.23 -17.77 2.08
CA ARG A 156 9.00 -17.27 3.24
C ARG A 156 10.48 -17.10 2.92
N LEU A 157 11.08 -18.05 2.22
CA LEU A 157 12.48 -17.94 1.80
C LEU A 157 12.70 -16.76 0.84
N LEU A 158 11.81 -16.59 -0.14
CA LEU A 158 11.85 -15.45 -1.06
C LEU A 158 11.68 -14.12 -0.32
N LEU A 159 10.69 -14.02 0.56
CA LEU A 159 10.44 -12.83 1.37
C LEU A 159 11.64 -12.48 2.25
N LYS A 160 12.23 -13.47 2.91
CA LYS A 160 13.46 -13.29 3.70
C LYS A 160 14.64 -12.84 2.84
N ARG A 161 14.85 -13.45 1.67
CA ARG A 161 15.92 -13.06 0.72
C ARG A 161 15.77 -11.63 0.23
N LEU A 162 14.54 -11.16 0.05
CA LEU A 162 14.22 -9.80 -0.38
C LEU A 162 14.04 -8.80 0.76
N ALA A 163 14.25 -9.20 2.02
CA ALA A 163 13.99 -8.40 3.21
C ALA A 163 12.56 -7.81 3.23
N LEU A 164 11.56 -8.67 2.99
CA LEU A 164 10.14 -8.32 2.99
C LEU A 164 9.41 -8.99 4.15
N PRO A 165 8.32 -8.38 4.66
CA PRO A 165 7.52 -8.97 5.73
C PRO A 165 7.00 -10.36 5.38
N GLU A 166 7.10 -11.32 6.30
CA GLU A 166 6.69 -12.72 6.08
C GLU A 166 5.20 -12.90 5.85
N ARG A 167 4.36 -11.98 6.36
CA ARG A 167 2.90 -12.09 6.31
C ARG A 167 2.25 -11.36 5.14
N LEU A 168 2.91 -11.36 3.98
CA LEU A 168 2.32 -10.79 2.77
C LEU A 168 1.40 -11.79 2.06
N SER A 169 0.21 -11.32 1.64
CA SER A 169 -0.64 -12.08 0.73
C SER A 169 0.02 -12.22 -0.64
N THR A 170 -0.36 -13.26 -1.41
CA THR A 170 0.17 -13.47 -2.77
C THR A 170 -0.06 -12.26 -3.68
N SER A 171 -1.25 -11.65 -3.62
CA SER A 171 -1.57 -10.46 -4.41
C SER A 171 -0.77 -9.22 -3.98
N SER A 172 -0.54 -9.03 -2.68
CA SER A 172 0.33 -7.96 -2.18
C SER A 172 1.78 -8.20 -2.58
N LEU A 173 2.24 -9.44 -2.53
CA LEU A 173 3.60 -9.80 -2.97
C LEU A 173 3.84 -9.43 -4.43
N VAL A 174 2.92 -9.80 -5.35
CA VAL A 174 3.03 -9.42 -6.77
C VAL A 174 3.14 -7.90 -6.95
N LYS A 175 2.28 -7.13 -6.27
CA LYS A 175 2.30 -5.67 -6.36
C LYS A 175 3.62 -5.10 -5.83
N ILE A 176 4.10 -5.58 -4.70
CA ILE A 176 5.37 -5.17 -4.08
C ILE A 176 6.55 -5.52 -4.98
N LEU A 177 6.64 -6.75 -5.49
CA LEU A 177 7.72 -7.16 -6.41
C LEU A 177 7.79 -6.24 -7.62
N ASN A 178 6.65 -5.95 -8.26
CA ASN A 178 6.59 -5.04 -9.41
C ASN A 178 6.97 -3.58 -9.11
N THR A 179 7.17 -3.22 -7.84
CA THR A 179 7.61 -1.87 -7.48
C THR A 179 9.13 -1.71 -7.60
N PHE A 180 9.90 -2.74 -7.22
CA PHE A 180 11.35 -2.62 -7.13
C PHE A 180 12.16 -3.78 -7.76
N VAL A 181 11.50 -4.83 -8.27
CA VAL A 181 12.15 -5.97 -8.91
C VAL A 181 11.72 -6.05 -10.37
N THR A 182 12.67 -6.21 -11.29
CA THR A 182 12.35 -6.55 -12.68
C THR A 182 11.97 -8.02 -12.79
N TYR A 183 11.33 -8.40 -13.91
CA TYR A 183 11.00 -9.81 -14.14
C TYR A 183 12.24 -10.71 -14.17
N GLU A 184 13.31 -10.24 -14.82
CA GLU A 184 14.59 -10.94 -14.95
C GLU A 184 15.27 -11.14 -13.58
N GLU A 185 15.27 -10.12 -12.73
CA GLU A 185 15.80 -10.21 -11.36
C GLU A 185 14.98 -11.17 -10.49
N PHE A 186 13.65 -11.14 -10.62
CA PHE A 186 12.77 -12.08 -9.95
C PHE A 186 13.07 -13.52 -10.38
N GLU A 187 13.12 -13.79 -11.69
CA GLU A 187 13.41 -15.13 -12.23
C GLU A 187 14.77 -15.64 -11.75
N LYS A 188 15.81 -14.78 -11.80
CA LYS A 188 17.14 -15.11 -11.30
C LYS A 188 17.12 -15.46 -9.80
N THR A 189 16.46 -14.62 -8.99
CA THR A 189 16.35 -14.85 -7.53
C THR A 189 15.64 -16.16 -7.21
N VAL A 190 14.59 -16.51 -7.95
CA VAL A 190 13.86 -17.77 -7.77
C VAL A 190 14.75 -18.96 -8.14
N LYS A 191 15.48 -18.91 -9.26
CA LYS A 191 16.41 -19.96 -9.68
C LYS A 191 17.60 -20.15 -8.71
N GLU A 192 18.01 -19.11 -8.00
CA GLU A 192 19.06 -19.19 -6.98
C GLU A 192 18.56 -19.84 -5.67
N LEU A 193 17.25 -19.79 -5.41
CA LEU A 193 16.66 -20.29 -4.17
C LEU A 193 16.13 -21.72 -4.28
N PHE A 194 15.75 -22.16 -5.47
CA PHE A 194 15.02 -23.41 -5.72
C PHE A 194 15.53 -24.15 -6.95
#